data_dc91f20215f0dc66c89203ee40addb02
#
_entry.id   dc91f20215f0dc66c89203ee40addb02
#
_cell.length_a   1.000
_cell.length_b   1.000
_cell.length_c   1.000
_cell.angle_alpha   90.00
_cell.angle_beta   90.00
_cell.angle_gamma   90.00
#
_symmetry.space_group_name_H-M   'P 1'
#
loop_
_entity.id
_entity.type
_entity.pdbx_description
1 polymer ?
#
loop_
_entity_poly.entity_id
_entity_poly.type
_entity_poly.pdbx_seq_one_letter_code
_entity_poly.pdbx_strand_id
1 'polypeptide(L)'
;LVNATAVHYQAMARQTGTAVDILLDIPEDIGRISDSELCVMIGDMLENAVTACRGVDRPFIKMRSRCADGILTVTLDNSYSHVRQNADGSFRSTREGGGLGLRIIAALAEKHGGGSRFEAKDGVFYSSVYLRLM
;
A
#
# COMPACT_ATOMS: atom_id res chain seq x y z
N LEU A 1 5.93 8.28 12.97
CA LEU A 1 4.64 7.57 12.80
C LEU A 1 4.69 6.57 11.65
N VAL A 2 5.15 6.98 10.48
CA VAL A 2 5.20 6.09 9.31
C VAL A 2 6.14 4.91 9.56
N ASN A 3 7.31 5.14 10.14
CA ASN A 3 8.25 4.07 10.46
C ASN A 3 7.65 3.08 11.47
N ALA A 4 6.94 3.57 12.48
CA ALA A 4 6.28 2.71 13.45
C ALA A 4 5.19 1.86 12.80
N THR A 5 4.43 2.44 11.89
CA THR A 5 3.41 1.72 11.11
C THR A 5 4.05 0.61 10.28
N ALA A 6 5.14 0.91 9.58
CA ALA A 6 5.86 -0.08 8.77
C ALA A 6 6.40 -1.22 9.62
N VAL A 7 7.00 -0.92 10.77
CA VAL A 7 7.53 -1.94 11.69
C VAL A 7 6.42 -2.85 12.21
N HIS A 8 5.26 -2.28 12.55
CA HIS A 8 4.12 -3.03 13.03
C HIS A 8 3.67 -4.09 12.02
N TYR A 9 3.43 -3.68 10.77
CA TYR A 9 2.97 -4.61 9.73
C TYR A 9 4.06 -5.59 9.29
N GLN A 10 5.32 -5.16 9.31
CA GLN A 10 6.45 -6.05 9.03
C GLN A 10 6.49 -7.20 10.04
N ALA A 11 6.30 -6.90 11.32
CA ALA A 11 6.26 -7.93 12.37
C ALA A 11 5.08 -8.87 12.18
N MET A 12 3.89 -8.35 11.87
CA MET A 12 2.70 -9.16 11.60
C MET A 12 2.93 -10.11 10.43
N ALA A 13 3.48 -9.61 9.34
CA ALA A 13 3.73 -10.40 8.14
C ALA A 13 4.75 -11.52 8.41
N ARG A 14 5.82 -11.20 9.13
CA ARG A 14 6.85 -12.20 9.46
C ARG A 14 6.33 -13.32 10.33
N GLN A 15 5.37 -13.03 11.21
CA GLN A 15 4.74 -14.04 12.05
C GLN A 15 4.00 -15.11 11.22
N THR A 16 3.55 -14.77 10.03
CA THR A 16 2.86 -15.69 9.12
C THR A 16 3.78 -16.27 8.06
N GLY A 17 5.09 -16.08 8.19
CA GLY A 17 6.07 -16.62 7.26
C GLY A 17 6.23 -15.82 5.97
N THR A 18 5.73 -14.59 5.93
CA THR A 18 5.85 -13.72 4.76
C THR A 18 7.23 -13.07 4.72
N ALA A 19 7.90 -13.14 3.57
CA ALA A 19 9.13 -12.39 3.33
C ALA A 19 8.79 -10.92 3.12
N VAL A 20 9.38 -10.03 3.91
CA VAL A 20 9.05 -8.60 3.89
C VAL A 20 10.29 -7.79 3.60
N ASP A 21 10.19 -6.90 2.62
CA ASP A 21 11.25 -5.97 2.25
C ASP A 21 10.64 -4.58 2.09
N ILE A 22 10.81 -3.74 3.11
CA ILE A 22 10.25 -2.39 3.15
C ILE A 22 11.39 -1.39 3.23
N LEU A 23 11.52 -0.54 2.21
CA LEU A 23 12.45 0.57 2.19
C LEU A 23 11.67 1.84 1.84
N LEU A 24 11.50 2.71 2.84
CA LEU A 24 10.78 3.96 2.68
C LEU A 24 11.75 5.14 2.81
N ASP A 25 11.74 5.99 1.80
CA ASP A 25 12.47 7.25 1.78
C ASP A 25 11.44 8.37 1.69
N ILE A 26 11.08 8.91 2.86
CA ILE A 26 10.04 9.94 2.99
C ILE A 26 10.71 11.20 3.51
N PRO A 27 10.57 12.34 2.79
CA PRO A 27 11.18 13.57 3.24
C PRO A 27 10.55 14.03 4.57
N GLU A 28 11.34 14.76 5.34
CA GLU A 28 10.88 15.32 6.61
C GLU A 28 9.73 16.30 6.40
N ASP A 29 9.83 17.12 5.36
CA ASP A 29 8.78 18.06 4.96
C ASP A 29 7.92 17.41 3.86
N ILE A 30 6.69 17.06 4.21
CA ILE A 30 5.73 16.45 3.29
C ILE A 30 4.63 17.42 2.85
N GLY A 31 4.88 18.71 3.02
CA GLY A 31 3.98 19.77 2.52
C GLY A 31 2.60 19.71 3.15
N ARG A 32 1.56 19.62 2.34
CA ARG A 32 0.16 19.61 2.79
C ARG A 32 -0.31 18.26 3.31
N ILE A 33 0.46 17.21 3.09
CA ILE A 33 0.10 15.89 3.56
C ILE A 33 0.37 15.82 5.06
N SER A 34 -0.63 15.42 5.85
CA SER A 34 -0.42 15.23 7.28
C SER A 34 0.25 13.88 7.54
N ASP A 35 0.97 13.77 8.66
CA ASP A 35 1.54 12.51 9.10
C ASP A 35 0.45 11.44 9.25
N SER A 36 -0.70 11.83 9.77
CA SER A 36 -1.83 10.91 9.94
C SER A 36 -2.34 10.38 8.61
N GLU A 37 -2.48 11.23 7.62
CA GLU A 37 -2.92 10.81 6.28
C GLU A 37 -1.93 9.83 5.66
N LEU A 38 -0.64 10.12 5.76
CA LEU A 38 0.38 9.23 5.21
C LEU A 38 0.40 7.90 5.94
N CYS A 39 0.26 7.90 7.27
CA CYS A 39 0.19 6.67 8.06
C CYS A 39 -1.03 5.82 7.70
N VAL A 40 -2.19 6.44 7.47
CA VAL A 40 -3.39 5.73 7.05
C VAL A 40 -3.16 5.08 5.68
N MET A 41 -2.59 5.81 4.74
CA MET A 41 -2.34 5.30 3.39
C MET A 41 -1.35 4.12 3.42
N ILE A 42 -0.21 4.30 4.04
CA ILE A 42 0.83 3.25 4.15
C ILE A 42 0.27 2.04 4.92
N GLY A 43 -0.43 2.29 6.02
CA GLY A 43 -1.03 1.24 6.83
C GLY A 43 -2.07 0.42 6.06
N ASP A 44 -2.94 1.09 5.31
CA ASP A 44 -3.96 0.41 4.50
C ASP A 44 -3.33 -0.41 3.37
N MET A 45 -2.28 0.12 2.74
CA MET A 45 -1.54 -0.62 1.72
C MET A 45 -0.93 -1.90 2.31
N LEU A 46 -0.26 -1.79 3.45
CA LEU A 46 0.38 -2.93 4.11
C LEU A 46 -0.63 -3.93 4.65
N GLU A 47 -1.73 -3.47 5.22
CA GLU A 47 -2.77 -4.36 5.74
C GLU A 47 -3.40 -5.18 4.61
N ASN A 48 -3.68 -4.55 3.48
CA ASN A 48 -4.17 -5.26 2.30
C ASN A 48 -3.17 -6.32 1.84
N ALA A 49 -1.88 -5.98 1.83
CA ALA A 49 -0.83 -6.91 1.42
C ALA A 49 -0.71 -8.11 2.38
N VAL A 50 -0.73 -7.86 3.69
CA VAL A 50 -0.67 -8.93 4.69
C VAL A 50 -1.85 -9.87 4.55
N THR A 51 -3.05 -9.32 4.37
CA THR A 51 -4.25 -10.12 4.17
C THR A 51 -4.19 -10.93 2.88
N ALA A 52 -3.73 -10.34 1.79
CA ALA A 52 -3.62 -11.00 0.49
C ALA A 52 -2.61 -12.16 0.50
N CYS A 53 -1.59 -12.08 1.35
CA CYS A 53 -0.57 -13.12 1.46
C CYS A 53 -1.05 -14.36 2.21
N ARG A 54 -2.20 -14.31 2.88
CA ARG A 54 -2.71 -15.47 3.62
C ARG A 54 -3.02 -16.62 2.68
N GLY A 55 -2.53 -17.81 3.03
CA GLY A 55 -2.74 -19.01 2.24
C GLY A 55 -1.90 -19.10 0.97
N VAL A 56 -1.02 -18.15 0.74
CA VAL A 56 -0.11 -18.17 -0.41
C VAL A 56 1.15 -18.95 -0.03
N ASP A 57 1.62 -19.81 -0.95
CA ASP A 57 2.90 -20.48 -0.79
C ASP A 57 4.02 -19.48 -1.10
N ARG A 58 4.99 -19.36 -0.18
CA ARG A 58 6.10 -18.42 -0.27
C ARG A 58 5.63 -16.96 -0.45
N PRO A 59 4.81 -16.46 0.48
CA PRO A 59 4.29 -15.10 0.35
C PRO A 59 5.38 -14.05 0.51
N PHE A 60 5.24 -12.94 -0.21
CA PHE A 60 6.18 -11.82 -0.11
C PHE A 60 5.47 -10.48 -0.15
N ILE A 61 6.11 -9.47 0.44
CA ILE A 61 5.71 -8.07 0.39
C ILE A 61 6.95 -7.24 0.12
N LYS A 62 6.91 -6.37 -0.88
CA LYS A 62 7.99 -5.45 -1.21
C LYS A 62 7.43 -4.04 -1.34
N MET A 63 7.88 -3.13 -0.50
CA MET A 63 7.41 -1.74 -0.50
C MET A 63 8.59 -0.79 -0.68
N ARG A 64 8.38 0.22 -1.52
CA ARG A 64 9.36 1.27 -1.79
C ARG A 64 8.68 2.62 -1.81
N SER A 65 9.42 3.65 -1.44
CA SER A 65 8.99 5.02 -1.67
C SER A 65 10.17 5.85 -2.15
N ARG A 66 9.86 6.90 -2.89
CA ARG A 66 10.84 7.88 -3.32
C ARG A 66 10.15 9.22 -3.49
N CYS A 67 10.92 10.27 -3.31
CA CYS A 67 10.44 11.63 -3.56
C CYS A 67 11.37 12.29 -4.58
N ALA A 68 10.79 12.81 -5.65
CA ALA A 68 11.51 13.52 -6.68
C ALA A 68 10.60 14.60 -7.27
N ASP A 69 11.14 15.79 -7.47
CA ASP A 69 10.42 16.92 -8.08
C ASP A 69 9.10 17.26 -7.39
N GLY A 70 9.06 17.16 -6.06
CA GLY A 70 7.87 17.45 -5.27
C GLY A 70 6.79 16.39 -5.35
N ILE A 71 7.11 15.21 -5.86
CA ILE A 71 6.18 14.08 -5.96
C ILE A 71 6.70 12.93 -5.10
N LEU A 72 5.86 12.48 -4.18
CA LEU A 72 6.11 11.28 -3.39
C LEU A 72 5.40 10.10 -4.07
N THR A 73 6.17 9.08 -4.40
CA THR A 73 5.64 7.85 -4.99
C THR A 73 5.87 6.69 -4.03
N VAL A 74 4.83 5.92 -3.77
CA VAL A 74 4.88 4.72 -2.95
C VAL A 74 4.42 3.54 -3.80
N THR A 75 5.23 2.50 -3.86
CA THR A 75 4.89 1.28 -4.57
C THR A 75 4.89 0.11 -3.60
N LEU A 76 3.99 -0.84 -3.84
CA LEU A 76 3.93 -2.07 -3.07
C LEU A 76 3.58 -3.22 -3.99
N ASP A 77 4.44 -4.23 -4.00
CA ASP A 77 4.21 -5.49 -4.69
C ASP A 77 4.00 -6.57 -3.63
N ASN A 78 2.95 -7.37 -3.77
CA ASN A 78 2.71 -8.48 -2.85
C ASN A 78 2.10 -9.66 -3.58
N SER A 79 2.38 -10.85 -3.06
CA SER A 79 1.73 -12.07 -3.54
C SER A 79 0.26 -12.09 -3.12
N TYR A 80 -0.56 -12.80 -3.89
CA TYR A 80 -1.96 -12.98 -3.59
C TYR A 80 -2.43 -14.35 -4.09
N SER A 81 -3.49 -14.89 -3.49
CA SER A 81 -4.12 -16.11 -3.96
C SER A 81 -5.37 -15.83 -4.78
N HIS A 82 -6.09 -14.75 -4.44
CA HIS A 82 -7.25 -14.31 -5.19
C HIS A 82 -7.49 -12.82 -4.94
N VAL A 83 -8.09 -12.16 -5.93
CA VAL A 83 -8.51 -10.76 -5.81
C VAL A 83 -9.98 -10.65 -6.15
N ARG A 84 -10.63 -9.61 -5.59
CA ARG A 84 -12.01 -9.25 -5.93
C ARG A 84 -11.99 -8.03 -6.83
N GLN A 85 -12.66 -8.13 -7.95
CA GLN A 85 -12.79 -7.05 -8.90
C GLN A 85 -14.24 -6.59 -8.99
N ASN A 86 -14.46 -5.28 -9.00
CA ASN A 86 -15.78 -4.70 -9.25
C ASN A 86 -16.13 -4.77 -10.74
N ALA A 87 -17.39 -4.48 -11.08
CA ALA A 87 -17.85 -4.52 -12.46
C ALA A 87 -17.12 -3.52 -13.37
N ASP A 88 -16.59 -2.43 -12.82
CA ASP A 88 -15.84 -1.40 -13.55
C ASP A 88 -14.34 -1.73 -13.69
N GLY A 89 -13.90 -2.90 -13.22
CA GLY A 89 -12.49 -3.31 -13.27
C GLY A 89 -11.67 -2.90 -12.06
N SER A 90 -12.21 -2.09 -11.15
CA SER A 90 -11.49 -1.74 -9.92
C SER A 90 -11.43 -2.92 -8.95
N PHE A 91 -10.48 -2.88 -8.02
CA PHE A 91 -10.28 -3.95 -7.05
C PHE A 91 -10.93 -3.61 -5.71
N ARG A 92 -11.41 -4.65 -5.02
CA ARG A 92 -11.89 -4.56 -3.65
C ARG A 92 -10.85 -5.15 -2.72
N SER A 93 -10.78 -4.60 -1.49
CA SER A 93 -9.95 -5.20 -0.46
C SER A 93 -10.47 -6.60 -0.11
N THR A 94 -9.56 -7.56 0.13
CA THR A 94 -9.90 -8.92 0.53
C THR A 94 -10.03 -9.07 2.04
N ARG A 95 -9.69 -8.03 2.81
CA ARG A 95 -9.79 -8.08 4.26
C ARG A 95 -11.25 -8.00 4.71
N GLU A 96 -11.51 -8.52 5.92
CA GLU A 96 -12.84 -8.51 6.53
C GLU A 96 -13.38 -7.09 6.63
N GLY A 97 -14.64 -6.89 6.24
CA GLY A 97 -15.23 -5.57 6.14
C GLY A 97 -14.67 -4.74 5.00
N GLY A 98 -13.89 -5.36 4.12
CA GLY A 98 -13.08 -4.70 3.11
C GLY A 98 -13.83 -4.07 1.96
N GLY A 99 -13.07 -3.47 1.08
CA GLY A 99 -13.52 -2.66 -0.04
C GLY A 99 -13.28 -1.18 0.21
N LEU A 100 -13.02 -0.76 1.45
CA LEU A 100 -12.76 0.65 1.77
C LEU A 100 -11.28 1.01 1.67
N GLY A 101 -10.35 0.09 1.99
CA GLY A 101 -8.92 0.39 2.03
C GLY A 101 -8.38 0.97 0.74
N LEU A 102 -8.67 0.33 -0.41
CA LEU A 102 -8.21 0.83 -1.71
C LEU A 102 -8.88 2.14 -2.10
N ARG A 103 -10.14 2.35 -1.72
CA ARG A 103 -10.85 3.61 -1.95
C ARG A 103 -10.27 4.75 -1.14
N ILE A 104 -9.88 4.49 0.12
CA ILE A 104 -9.24 5.48 0.97
C ILE A 104 -7.89 5.89 0.37
N ILE A 105 -7.11 4.92 -0.08
CA ILE A 105 -5.81 5.16 -0.73
C ILE A 105 -6.01 6.06 -1.97
N ALA A 106 -6.94 5.71 -2.84
CA ALA A 106 -7.23 6.47 -4.05
C ALA A 106 -7.71 7.88 -3.73
N ALA A 107 -8.59 8.03 -2.74
CA ALA A 107 -9.12 9.33 -2.33
C ALA A 107 -8.04 10.24 -1.76
N LEU A 108 -7.14 9.70 -0.94
CA LEU A 108 -6.01 10.47 -0.41
C LEU A 108 -5.06 10.92 -1.52
N ALA A 109 -4.79 10.05 -2.48
CA ALA A 109 -3.95 10.40 -3.63
C ALA A 109 -4.58 11.54 -4.42
N GLU A 110 -5.86 11.47 -4.73
CA GLU A 110 -6.57 12.52 -5.46
C GLU A 110 -6.64 13.84 -4.68
N LYS A 111 -6.88 13.76 -3.38
CA LYS A 111 -6.90 14.93 -2.50
C LYS A 111 -5.59 15.74 -2.60
N HIS A 112 -4.47 15.04 -2.77
CA HIS A 112 -3.15 15.66 -2.84
C HIS A 112 -2.62 15.75 -4.27
N GLY A 113 -3.51 15.85 -5.24
CA GLY A 113 -3.15 16.10 -6.64
C GLY A 113 -2.42 14.97 -7.33
N GLY A 114 -2.54 13.77 -6.81
CA GLY A 114 -1.91 12.59 -7.36
C GLY A 114 -2.90 11.58 -7.89
N GLY A 115 -2.47 10.32 -7.89
CA GLY A 115 -3.30 9.22 -8.37
C GLY A 115 -2.81 7.89 -7.84
N SER A 116 -3.55 6.85 -8.20
CA SER A 116 -3.23 5.49 -7.79
C SER A 116 -3.48 4.53 -8.94
N ARG A 117 -2.74 3.44 -8.94
CA ARG A 117 -2.89 2.36 -9.91
C ARG A 117 -2.72 1.03 -9.22
N PHE A 118 -3.63 0.10 -9.49
CA PHE A 118 -3.60 -1.25 -8.95
C PHE A 118 -3.71 -2.24 -10.10
N GLU A 119 -2.89 -3.28 -10.07
CA GLU A 119 -2.84 -4.30 -11.11
C GLU A 119 -2.54 -5.65 -10.49
N ALA A 120 -3.29 -6.69 -10.90
CA ALA A 120 -3.04 -8.06 -10.49
C ALA A 120 -2.57 -8.86 -11.70
N LYS A 121 -1.41 -9.49 -11.59
CA LYS A 121 -0.83 -10.27 -12.68
C LYS A 121 0.06 -11.38 -12.16
N ASP A 122 -0.18 -12.60 -12.61
CA ASP A 122 0.70 -13.75 -12.35
C ASP A 122 0.98 -13.98 -10.85
N GLY A 123 -0.03 -13.82 -10.00
CA GLY A 123 0.11 -14.04 -8.57
C GLY A 123 0.73 -12.88 -7.80
N VAL A 124 0.97 -11.76 -8.46
CA VAL A 124 1.51 -10.55 -7.81
C VAL A 124 0.53 -9.40 -7.99
N PHE A 125 0.22 -8.74 -6.88
CA PHE A 125 -0.60 -7.53 -6.88
C PHE A 125 0.32 -6.32 -6.77
N TYR A 126 0.23 -5.43 -7.76
CA TYR A 126 1.05 -4.23 -7.86
C TYR A 126 0.21 -3.02 -7.48
N SER A 127 0.71 -2.24 -6.53
CA SER A 127 0.08 -0.98 -6.12
C SER A 127 1.08 0.16 -6.34
N SER A 128 0.62 1.24 -6.93
CA SER A 128 1.42 2.45 -7.10
C SER A 128 0.57 3.66 -6.77
N VAL A 129 1.08 4.50 -5.88
CA VAL A 129 0.38 5.71 -5.43
C VAL A 129 1.35 6.87 -5.49
N TYR A 130 0.91 7.99 -6.04
CA TYR A 130 1.73 9.20 -6.01
C TYR A 130 0.91 10.38 -5.48
N LEU A 131 1.61 11.28 -4.79
CA LEU A 131 1.05 12.47 -4.15
C LEU A 131 1.95 13.65 -4.43
N ARG A 132 1.34 14.81 -4.63
CA ARG A 132 2.09 16.06 -4.75
C ARG A 132 2.27 16.66 -3.37
N LEU A 133 3.51 17.06 -3.05
CA LEU A 133 3.82 17.63 -1.75
C LEU A 133 3.52 19.13 -1.67
N MET A 134 3.26 19.75 -2.81
CA MET A 134 2.97 21.19 -2.87
C MET A 134 1.57 21.47 -3.37
#